data_e8abcbf4940664832aa0cf69fc70f5ca
#
_entry.id   e8abcbf4940664832aa0cf69fc70f5ca
#
_cell.length_a   1.000
_cell.length_b   1.000
_cell.length_c   1.000
_cell.angle_alpha   90.00
_cell.angle_beta   90.00
_cell.angle_gamma   90.00
#
_symmetry.space_group_name_H-M   'P 1'
#
loop_
_entity.id
_entity.type
_entity.pdbx_description
1 polymer ?
#
loop_
_entity_poly.entity_id
_entity_poly.type
_entity_poly.pdbx_seq_one_letter_code
_entity_poly.pdbx_strand_id
1 'polypeptide(L)'
;ETLEGPDERRNVRLNFVTVEIDLDAAPASTSDAYLRLHLLSHLLVAPNTINLDGLFGQLPIVVWTNAGAVHPTDFARLRPQLQRAGIAATGIDKFPRMIDYVSPERVRIADASRVRLGAHLSPGTTVMHEGFVNFNAGTLGASMVEGRISQGVVVGDGTDIGGGASIMGTLSGGGTQRVWIGARALLGANSGVGIAIGDDTVVEAG
;
A
#
# COMPACT_ATOMS: atom_id res chain seq x y z
N GLU A 1 -18.69 -20.45 -9.70
CA GLU A 1 -19.27 -20.27 -8.35
C GLU A 1 -19.27 -18.78 -8.02
N THR A 2 -20.43 -18.18 -7.82
CA THR A 2 -20.53 -16.79 -7.41
C THR A 2 -20.14 -16.68 -5.93
N LEU A 3 -19.20 -15.82 -5.61
CA LEU A 3 -18.82 -15.53 -4.22
C LEU A 3 -19.86 -14.65 -3.50
N GLU A 4 -21.00 -14.37 -4.13
CA GLU A 4 -22.07 -13.57 -3.55
C GLU A 4 -22.88 -14.34 -2.51
N GLY A 5 -23.29 -13.67 -1.46
CA GLY A 5 -24.13 -14.23 -0.44
C GLY A 5 -23.67 -13.93 0.98
N PRO A 6 -24.37 -14.47 1.97
CA PRO A 6 -23.99 -14.34 3.38
C PRO A 6 -22.77 -15.20 3.70
N ASP A 7 -21.83 -14.64 4.44
CA ASP A 7 -20.80 -15.39 5.17
C ASP A 7 -21.06 -15.29 6.65
N GLU A 8 -21.78 -16.28 7.18
CA GLU A 8 -22.21 -16.30 8.58
C GLU A 8 -21.04 -16.37 9.57
N ARG A 9 -19.88 -16.95 9.17
CA ARG A 9 -18.69 -17.04 10.03
C ARG A 9 -18.18 -15.65 10.40
N ARG A 10 -18.11 -14.77 9.42
CA ARG A 10 -17.64 -13.39 9.59
C ARG A 10 -18.75 -12.40 9.86
N ASN A 11 -20.03 -12.82 9.79
CA ASN A 11 -21.22 -11.97 9.86
C ASN A 11 -21.16 -10.83 8.81
N VAL A 12 -20.84 -11.18 7.57
CA VAL A 12 -20.78 -10.24 6.44
C VAL A 12 -21.64 -10.77 5.29
N ARG A 13 -22.04 -9.87 4.40
CA ARG A 13 -22.66 -10.23 3.13
C ARG A 13 -21.71 -9.80 2.00
N LEU A 14 -21.41 -10.72 1.11
CA LEU A 14 -20.65 -10.45 -0.10
C LEU A 14 -21.60 -10.08 -1.23
N ASN A 15 -21.35 -8.97 -1.89
CA ASN A 15 -22.10 -8.52 -3.05
C ASN A 15 -21.13 -8.12 -4.16
N PHE A 16 -21.52 -8.38 -5.40
CA PHE A 16 -20.82 -7.84 -6.54
C PHE A 16 -21.21 -6.37 -6.73
N VAL A 17 -20.22 -5.49 -6.85
CA VAL A 17 -20.44 -4.05 -7.02
C VAL A 17 -19.72 -3.58 -8.27
N THR A 18 -20.45 -2.93 -9.17
CA THR A 18 -19.87 -2.22 -10.31
C THR A 18 -19.84 -0.73 -9.98
N VAL A 19 -18.68 -0.11 -10.12
CA VAL A 19 -18.48 1.31 -9.84
C VAL A 19 -17.83 1.95 -11.07
N GLU A 20 -18.42 3.05 -11.52
CA GLU A 20 -17.82 3.94 -12.52
C GLU A 20 -17.31 5.19 -11.77
N ILE A 21 -16.07 5.55 -12.00
CA ILE A 21 -15.40 6.64 -11.27
C ILE A 21 -14.71 7.62 -12.21
N ASP A 22 -14.69 8.88 -11.81
CA ASP A 22 -13.84 9.92 -12.39
C ASP A 22 -12.55 10.01 -11.55
N LEU A 23 -11.41 9.72 -12.17
CA LEU A 23 -10.11 9.71 -11.47
C LEU A 23 -9.62 11.11 -11.07
N ASP A 24 -10.11 12.15 -11.70
CA ASP A 24 -9.78 13.53 -11.38
C ASP A 24 -10.63 14.09 -10.22
N ALA A 25 -11.81 13.50 -9.99
CA ALA A 25 -12.67 13.82 -8.84
C ALA A 25 -12.21 13.10 -7.56
N ALA A 26 -12.50 13.68 -6.39
CA ALA A 26 -12.25 13.02 -5.10
C ALA A 26 -13.07 11.73 -4.93
N PRO A 27 -12.58 10.70 -4.21
CA PRO A 27 -13.34 9.48 -3.97
C PRO A 27 -14.67 9.76 -3.27
N ALA A 28 -15.77 9.27 -3.87
CA ALA A 28 -17.13 9.54 -3.40
C ALA A 28 -17.72 8.44 -2.48
N SER A 29 -17.08 7.27 -2.43
CA SER A 29 -17.56 6.13 -1.64
C SER A 29 -16.41 5.19 -1.24
N THR A 30 -16.70 4.27 -0.32
CA THR A 30 -15.76 3.21 0.06
C THR A 30 -15.34 2.33 -1.13
N SER A 31 -16.30 1.97 -2.00
CA SER A 31 -16.02 1.17 -3.19
C SER A 31 -15.13 1.90 -4.18
N ASP A 32 -15.37 3.20 -4.43
CA ASP A 32 -14.52 4.07 -5.24
C ASP A 32 -13.11 4.16 -4.64
N ALA A 33 -13.01 4.42 -3.35
CA ALA A 33 -11.72 4.53 -2.65
C ALA A 33 -10.88 3.26 -2.79
N TYR A 34 -11.46 2.07 -2.56
CA TYR A 34 -10.73 0.81 -2.75
C TYR A 34 -10.41 0.53 -4.21
N LEU A 35 -11.30 0.88 -5.17
CA LEU A 35 -11.00 0.73 -6.59
C LEU A 35 -9.74 1.52 -6.98
N ARG A 36 -9.57 2.76 -6.50
CA ARG A 36 -8.35 3.56 -6.75
C ARG A 36 -7.10 2.90 -6.20
N LEU A 37 -7.17 2.31 -5.00
CA LEU A 37 -6.06 1.57 -4.43
C LEU A 37 -5.71 0.32 -5.27
N HIS A 38 -6.72 -0.39 -5.80
CA HIS A 38 -6.50 -1.49 -6.72
C HIS A 38 -5.86 -1.05 -8.04
N LEU A 39 -6.31 0.07 -8.62
CA LEU A 39 -5.72 0.61 -9.86
C LEU A 39 -4.21 0.90 -9.69
N LEU A 40 -3.81 1.46 -8.56
CA LEU A 40 -2.39 1.69 -8.21
C LEU A 40 -1.62 0.37 -8.11
N SER A 41 -2.15 -0.60 -7.35
CA SER A 41 -1.47 -1.88 -7.12
C SER A 41 -1.42 -2.79 -8.34
N HIS A 42 -2.37 -2.64 -9.27
CA HIS A 42 -2.37 -3.33 -10.57
C HIS A 42 -1.56 -2.59 -11.65
N LEU A 43 -0.85 -1.50 -11.29
CA LEU A 43 -0.04 -0.69 -12.21
C LEU A 43 -0.87 -0.06 -13.37
N LEU A 44 -2.18 0.10 -13.19
CA LEU A 44 -3.07 0.72 -14.18
C LEU A 44 -3.00 2.24 -14.15
N VAL A 45 -2.59 2.79 -13.01
CA VAL A 45 -2.28 4.22 -12.82
C VAL A 45 -0.98 4.36 -12.04
N ALA A 46 -0.25 5.45 -12.26
CA ALA A 46 0.97 5.76 -11.49
C ALA A 46 0.62 6.49 -10.18
N PRO A 47 1.50 6.43 -9.17
CA PRO A 47 1.34 7.26 -7.98
C PRO A 47 1.27 8.76 -8.32
N ASN A 48 0.43 9.49 -7.59
CA ASN A 48 0.20 10.93 -7.74
C ASN A 48 -0.45 11.36 -9.08
N THR A 49 -1.01 10.44 -9.86
CA THR A 49 -1.70 10.75 -11.13
C THR A 49 -3.21 10.75 -11.02
N ILE A 50 -3.76 10.36 -9.88
CA ILE A 50 -5.21 10.33 -9.62
C ILE A 50 -5.53 11.10 -8.34
N ASN A 51 -6.75 11.61 -8.23
CA ASN A 51 -7.20 12.33 -7.05
C ASN A 51 -7.49 11.34 -5.90
N LEU A 52 -6.85 11.54 -4.76
CA LEU A 52 -7.05 10.78 -3.52
C LEU A 52 -7.46 11.66 -2.33
N ASP A 53 -7.92 12.89 -2.60
CA ASP A 53 -8.35 13.81 -1.55
C ASP A 53 -9.54 13.23 -0.79
N GLY A 54 -9.47 13.28 0.55
CA GLY A 54 -10.52 12.72 1.38
C GLY A 54 -10.59 11.18 1.45
N LEU A 55 -9.66 10.43 0.81
CA LEU A 55 -9.63 8.97 0.78
C LEU A 55 -9.81 8.34 2.19
N PHE A 56 -9.12 8.88 3.20
CA PHE A 56 -9.20 8.37 4.57
C PHE A 56 -10.61 8.46 5.16
N GLY A 57 -11.41 9.44 4.74
CA GLY A 57 -12.80 9.60 5.18
C GLY A 57 -13.72 8.53 4.58
N GLN A 58 -13.40 8.01 3.40
CA GLN A 58 -14.16 6.97 2.72
C GLN A 58 -13.82 5.55 3.18
N LEU A 59 -12.63 5.35 3.76
CA LEU A 59 -12.18 4.04 4.20
C LEU A 59 -12.57 3.77 5.66
N PRO A 60 -13.35 2.71 5.96
CA PRO A 60 -13.65 2.30 7.32
C PRO A 60 -12.43 1.64 7.99
N ILE A 61 -12.43 1.60 9.32
CA ILE A 61 -11.54 0.70 10.06
C ILE A 61 -12.10 -0.72 9.96
N VAL A 62 -11.28 -1.66 9.55
CA VAL A 62 -11.63 -3.05 9.30
C VAL A 62 -10.66 -3.98 10.04
N VAL A 63 -11.16 -5.07 10.57
CA VAL A 63 -10.30 -6.20 10.96
C VAL A 63 -10.08 -7.06 9.72
N TRP A 64 -8.88 -7.02 9.20
CA TRP A 64 -8.44 -7.85 8.08
C TRP A 64 -8.09 -9.24 8.59
N THR A 65 -8.62 -10.27 7.94
CA THR A 65 -8.36 -11.67 8.30
C THR A 65 -7.88 -12.45 7.06
N ASN A 66 -7.34 -13.64 7.27
CA ASN A 66 -7.02 -14.56 6.18
C ASN A 66 -8.24 -15.06 5.38
N ALA A 67 -9.46 -14.72 5.83
CA ALA A 67 -10.72 -15.00 5.13
C ALA A 67 -11.39 -13.72 4.59
N GLY A 68 -10.76 -12.54 4.73
CA GLY A 68 -11.27 -11.25 4.32
C GLY A 68 -11.70 -10.33 5.47
N ALA A 69 -12.46 -9.30 5.16
CA ALA A 69 -12.86 -8.23 6.07
C ALA A 69 -13.88 -8.69 7.12
N VAL A 70 -13.74 -8.18 8.35
CA VAL A 70 -14.71 -8.35 9.45
C VAL A 70 -14.92 -6.99 10.13
N HIS A 71 -16.16 -6.66 10.48
CA HIS A 71 -16.41 -5.45 11.25
C HIS A 71 -15.77 -5.56 12.64
N PRO A 72 -15.11 -4.51 13.20
CA PRO A 72 -14.41 -4.59 14.47
C PRO A 72 -15.26 -5.07 15.64
N THR A 73 -16.51 -4.60 15.73
CA THR A 73 -17.47 -5.02 16.78
C THR A 73 -17.83 -6.50 16.65
N ASP A 74 -18.06 -6.99 15.42
CA ASP A 74 -18.37 -8.40 15.18
C ASP A 74 -17.14 -9.27 15.45
N PHE A 75 -15.96 -8.83 15.06
CA PHE A 75 -14.75 -9.56 15.35
C PHE A 75 -14.54 -9.78 16.86
N ALA A 76 -14.77 -8.76 17.67
CA ALA A 76 -14.66 -8.89 19.13
C ALA A 76 -15.59 -9.97 19.69
N ARG A 77 -16.83 -10.02 19.19
CA ARG A 77 -17.85 -10.99 19.58
C ARG A 77 -17.60 -12.39 19.04
N LEU A 78 -17.19 -12.49 17.77
CA LEU A 78 -17.03 -13.76 17.04
C LEU A 78 -15.63 -14.39 17.20
N ARG A 79 -14.68 -13.71 17.83
CA ARG A 79 -13.27 -14.13 17.92
C ARG A 79 -13.09 -15.61 18.29
N PRO A 80 -13.73 -16.18 19.33
CA PRO A 80 -13.51 -17.60 19.66
C PRO A 80 -13.97 -18.54 18.56
N GLN A 81 -15.05 -18.19 17.83
CA GLN A 81 -15.58 -18.99 16.73
C GLN A 81 -14.68 -18.88 15.49
N LEU A 82 -14.21 -17.66 15.18
CA LEU A 82 -13.27 -17.41 14.08
C LEU A 82 -11.96 -18.18 14.29
N GLN A 83 -11.38 -18.14 15.49
CA GLN A 83 -10.17 -18.89 15.83
C GLN A 83 -10.36 -20.41 15.68
N ARG A 84 -11.48 -20.96 16.12
CA ARG A 84 -11.80 -22.40 15.92
C ARG A 84 -11.94 -22.77 14.44
N ALA A 85 -12.39 -21.83 13.61
CA ALA A 85 -12.49 -22.01 12.16
C ALA A 85 -11.16 -21.75 11.41
N GLY A 86 -10.05 -21.49 12.12
CA GLY A 86 -8.75 -21.15 11.51
C GLY A 86 -8.71 -19.75 10.89
N ILE A 87 -9.64 -18.86 11.26
CA ILE A 87 -9.69 -17.48 10.79
C ILE A 87 -8.95 -16.59 11.79
N ALA A 88 -7.82 -16.04 11.34
CA ALA A 88 -6.94 -15.20 12.14
C ALA A 88 -6.91 -13.76 11.63
N ALA A 89 -6.88 -12.79 12.54
CA ALA A 89 -6.66 -11.41 12.18
C ALA A 89 -5.22 -11.18 11.74
N THR A 90 -5.05 -10.47 10.64
CA THR A 90 -3.75 -10.04 10.10
C THR A 90 -3.48 -8.56 10.33
N GLY A 91 -4.51 -7.79 10.71
CA GLY A 91 -4.39 -6.38 11.05
C GLY A 91 -5.72 -5.73 11.36
N ILE A 92 -5.67 -4.53 11.94
CA ILE A 92 -6.81 -3.63 12.13
C ILE A 92 -6.40 -2.30 11.53
N ASP A 93 -6.88 -1.98 10.36
CA ASP A 93 -6.51 -0.76 9.63
C ASP A 93 -7.56 -0.44 8.55
N LYS A 94 -7.48 0.75 7.99
CA LYS A 94 -8.22 1.14 6.78
C LYS A 94 -7.69 0.44 5.53
N PHE A 95 -6.40 0.12 5.50
CA PHE A 95 -5.70 -0.51 4.38
C PHE A 95 -5.41 -1.98 4.65
N PRO A 96 -5.80 -2.89 3.76
CA PRO A 96 -5.34 -4.27 3.82
C PRO A 96 -3.89 -4.38 3.32
N ARG A 97 -3.28 -5.53 3.57
CA ARG A 97 -2.01 -5.90 2.94
C ARG A 97 -2.25 -6.11 1.43
N MET A 98 -1.32 -5.60 0.62
CA MET A 98 -1.45 -5.70 -0.84
C MET A 98 -1.65 -7.15 -1.31
N ILE A 99 -0.82 -8.08 -0.84
CA ILE A 99 -0.81 -9.46 -1.35
C ILE A 99 -2.03 -10.29 -0.96
N ASP A 100 -2.89 -9.79 -0.06
CA ASP A 100 -4.16 -10.46 0.22
C ASP A 100 -5.17 -10.28 -0.94
N TYR A 101 -4.94 -9.31 -1.84
CA TYR A 101 -5.83 -8.95 -2.94
C TYR A 101 -5.16 -8.86 -4.31
N VAL A 102 -3.88 -8.56 -4.35
CA VAL A 102 -3.12 -8.37 -5.59
C VAL A 102 -1.83 -9.18 -5.53
N SER A 103 -1.59 -9.99 -6.55
CA SER A 103 -0.34 -10.73 -6.74
C SER A 103 0.49 -10.04 -7.81
N PRO A 104 1.44 -9.16 -7.43
CA PRO A 104 2.23 -8.42 -8.39
C PRO A 104 3.19 -9.33 -9.15
N GLU A 105 3.32 -9.13 -10.47
CA GLU A 105 4.17 -9.94 -11.33
C GLU A 105 5.66 -9.60 -11.12
N ARG A 106 6.50 -10.63 -10.95
CA ARG A 106 7.96 -10.50 -10.79
C ARG A 106 8.40 -9.55 -9.67
N VAL A 107 7.61 -9.48 -8.60
CA VAL A 107 7.89 -8.72 -7.39
C VAL A 107 8.10 -9.68 -6.23
N ARG A 108 9.05 -9.36 -5.35
CA ARG A 108 9.29 -10.10 -4.11
C ARG A 108 8.88 -9.23 -2.92
N ILE A 109 8.07 -9.77 -2.02
CA ILE A 109 7.65 -9.12 -0.77
C ILE A 109 7.93 -10.11 0.35
N ALA A 110 8.94 -9.83 1.17
CA ALA A 110 9.39 -10.74 2.21
C ALA A 110 8.44 -10.79 3.41
N ASP A 111 7.79 -9.67 3.73
CA ASP A 111 6.76 -9.56 4.77
C ASP A 111 5.51 -8.85 4.23
N ALA A 112 4.40 -9.57 4.19
CA ALA A 112 3.13 -9.07 3.69
C ALA A 112 2.64 -7.79 4.40
N SER A 113 2.91 -7.64 5.69
CA SER A 113 2.48 -6.51 6.51
C SER A 113 3.16 -5.18 6.13
N ARG A 114 4.24 -5.26 5.36
CA ARG A 114 5.06 -4.11 4.98
C ARG A 114 4.60 -3.39 3.73
N VAL A 115 3.64 -3.95 2.99
CA VAL A 115 3.15 -3.34 1.74
C VAL A 115 1.64 -3.18 1.81
N ARG A 116 1.17 -1.96 1.77
CA ARG A 116 -0.26 -1.61 1.76
C ARG A 116 -0.86 -1.79 0.38
N LEU A 117 -2.13 -2.18 0.30
CA LEU A 117 -2.92 -2.03 -0.92
C LEU A 117 -2.89 -0.55 -1.34
N GLY A 118 -2.67 -0.29 -2.63
CA GLY A 118 -2.40 1.04 -3.17
C GLY A 118 -0.91 1.34 -3.36
N ALA A 119 0.00 0.45 -2.95
CA ALA A 119 1.40 0.51 -3.35
C ALA A 119 1.56 0.13 -4.82
N HIS A 120 2.45 0.83 -5.53
CA HIS A 120 2.75 0.64 -6.95
C HIS A 120 4.15 0.00 -7.06
N LEU A 121 4.21 -1.30 -7.29
CA LEU A 121 5.46 -2.04 -7.35
C LEU A 121 5.72 -2.56 -8.75
N SER A 122 6.64 -1.94 -9.48
CA SER A 122 7.03 -2.38 -10.82
C SER A 122 7.76 -3.73 -10.78
N PRO A 123 7.67 -4.52 -11.87
CA PRO A 123 8.41 -5.78 -12.01
C PRO A 123 9.90 -5.61 -11.74
N GLY A 124 10.50 -6.54 -10.99
CA GLY A 124 11.89 -6.48 -10.54
C GLY A 124 12.09 -5.88 -9.16
N THR A 125 11.05 -5.29 -8.56
CA THR A 125 11.11 -4.77 -7.19
C THR A 125 11.22 -5.90 -6.16
N THR A 126 12.09 -5.71 -5.17
CA THR A 126 12.16 -6.55 -3.97
C THR A 126 11.95 -5.69 -2.74
N VAL A 127 10.91 -5.99 -1.95
CA VAL A 127 10.69 -5.39 -0.63
C VAL A 127 11.15 -6.40 0.42
N MET A 128 12.24 -6.06 1.12
CA MET A 128 12.81 -6.89 2.18
C MET A 128 12.00 -6.77 3.47
N HIS A 129 12.32 -7.57 4.50
CA HIS A 129 11.58 -7.64 5.77
C HIS A 129 11.47 -6.29 6.46
N GLU A 130 12.50 -5.46 6.43
CA GLU A 130 12.51 -4.12 7.02
C GLU A 130 11.96 -3.04 6.09
N GLY A 131 11.80 -3.35 4.80
CA GLY A 131 11.22 -2.45 3.83
C GLY A 131 9.76 -2.14 4.14
N PHE A 132 9.30 -0.94 3.76
CA PHE A 132 7.90 -0.55 3.88
C PHE A 132 7.48 0.30 2.68
N VAL A 133 6.35 -0.03 2.07
CA VAL A 133 5.78 0.78 0.98
C VAL A 133 4.33 1.14 1.30
N ASN A 134 4.07 2.44 1.35
CA ASN A 134 2.74 2.98 1.61
C ASN A 134 1.89 3.02 0.32
N PHE A 135 0.58 3.29 0.45
CA PHE A 135 -0.30 3.52 -0.70
C PHE A 135 0.11 4.81 -1.45
N ASN A 136 -0.26 4.91 -2.72
CA ASN A 136 0.09 6.02 -3.61
C ASN A 136 1.61 6.30 -3.65
N ALA A 137 2.41 5.26 -3.48
CA ALA A 137 3.87 5.32 -3.43
C ALA A 137 4.43 4.05 -4.06
N GLY A 138 5.69 4.05 -4.42
CA GLY A 138 6.32 2.83 -4.93
C GLY A 138 7.44 3.06 -5.93
N THR A 139 7.68 2.05 -6.76
CA THR A 139 8.81 1.96 -7.68
C THR A 139 8.34 2.03 -9.13
N LEU A 140 9.05 2.74 -9.98
CA LEU A 140 8.79 2.82 -11.42
C LEU A 140 9.66 1.86 -12.26
N GLY A 141 10.44 1.02 -11.61
CA GLY A 141 11.29 0.00 -12.22
C GLY A 141 11.84 -0.95 -11.16
N ALA A 142 12.84 -1.75 -11.51
CA ALA A 142 13.50 -2.66 -10.58
C ALA A 142 14.14 -1.87 -9.43
N SER A 143 13.90 -2.29 -8.19
CA SER A 143 14.45 -1.62 -7.02
C SER A 143 14.60 -2.59 -5.85
N MET A 144 15.64 -2.37 -5.02
CA MET A 144 15.77 -3.00 -3.72
C MET A 144 15.21 -2.05 -2.66
N VAL A 145 14.29 -2.53 -1.83
CA VAL A 145 13.62 -1.71 -0.81
C VAL A 145 13.79 -2.37 0.55
N GLU A 146 14.77 -1.89 1.31
CA GLU A 146 15.02 -2.27 2.70
C GLU A 146 14.65 -1.14 3.68
N GLY A 147 14.33 0.03 3.17
CA GLY A 147 13.90 1.21 3.92
C GLY A 147 12.43 1.53 3.70
N ARG A 148 12.01 2.73 4.13
CA ARG A 148 10.64 3.20 4.09
C ARG A 148 10.36 4.12 2.92
N ILE A 149 9.41 3.73 2.06
CA ILE A 149 8.82 4.56 1.02
C ILE A 149 7.47 5.10 1.53
N SER A 150 7.46 6.36 1.95
CA SER A 150 6.27 7.01 2.51
C SER A 150 5.23 7.33 1.43
N GLN A 151 3.99 7.62 1.84
CA GLN A 151 2.91 8.00 0.94
C GLN A 151 3.33 9.11 -0.04
N GLY A 152 3.05 8.92 -1.30
CA GLY A 152 3.33 9.87 -2.37
C GLY A 152 4.76 9.85 -2.90
N VAL A 153 5.66 9.07 -2.30
CA VAL A 153 7.04 8.93 -2.77
C VAL A 153 7.11 7.97 -3.95
N VAL A 154 7.80 8.40 -4.99
CA VAL A 154 8.07 7.60 -6.19
C VAL A 154 9.58 7.39 -6.31
N VAL A 155 9.98 6.16 -6.61
CA VAL A 155 11.38 5.73 -6.73
C VAL A 155 11.65 5.27 -8.15
N GLY A 156 12.69 5.83 -8.77
CA GLY A 156 13.12 5.50 -10.12
C GLY A 156 13.76 4.12 -10.24
N ASP A 157 13.90 3.66 -11.49
CA ASP A 157 14.46 2.35 -11.83
C ASP A 157 15.92 2.20 -11.36
N GLY A 158 16.27 1.00 -10.89
CA GLY A 158 17.64 0.68 -10.47
C GLY A 158 18.07 1.30 -9.14
N THR A 159 17.14 1.89 -8.40
CA THR A 159 17.44 2.54 -7.12
C THR A 159 17.42 1.56 -5.96
N ASP A 160 18.36 1.73 -5.04
CA ASP A 160 18.51 0.95 -3.81
C ASP A 160 18.19 1.81 -2.60
N ILE A 161 17.18 1.38 -1.81
CA ILE A 161 16.77 2.00 -0.56
C ILE A 161 17.30 1.16 0.59
N GLY A 162 18.44 1.56 1.15
CA GLY A 162 19.15 0.81 2.18
C GLY A 162 18.36 0.59 3.45
N GLY A 163 18.80 -0.39 4.24
CA GLY A 163 18.15 -0.81 5.48
C GLY A 163 17.93 0.33 6.46
N GLY A 164 16.69 0.54 6.88
CA GLY A 164 16.32 1.64 7.78
C GLY A 164 16.31 3.04 7.15
N ALA A 165 16.69 3.19 5.88
CA ALA A 165 16.56 4.48 5.20
C ALA A 165 15.10 4.94 5.20
N SER A 166 14.88 6.24 5.33
CA SER A 166 13.55 6.81 5.49
C SER A 166 13.34 7.99 4.54
N ILE A 167 12.36 7.85 3.63
CA ILE A 167 12.01 8.91 2.68
C ILE A 167 10.73 9.58 3.18
N MET A 168 10.76 10.91 3.38
CA MET A 168 9.58 11.70 3.74
C MET A 168 8.65 11.84 2.53
N GLY A 169 7.33 11.80 2.75
CA GLY A 169 6.33 11.92 1.67
C GLY A 169 6.26 13.30 1.02
N THR A 170 6.58 14.34 1.80
CA THR A 170 6.62 15.74 1.34
C THR A 170 7.89 16.42 1.81
N LEU A 171 8.24 17.54 1.18
CA LEU A 171 9.39 18.35 1.60
C LEU A 171 9.34 18.67 3.09
N SER A 172 10.49 18.65 3.72
CA SER A 172 10.67 19.10 5.11
C SER A 172 10.22 20.55 5.28
N GLY A 173 9.63 20.87 6.43
CA GLY A 173 9.18 22.23 6.74
C GLY A 173 7.76 22.58 6.27
N GLY A 174 6.91 21.58 5.99
CA GLY A 174 5.49 21.79 5.68
C GLY A 174 5.19 22.06 4.20
N GLY A 175 6.11 21.73 3.32
CA GLY A 175 5.89 21.78 1.87
C GLY A 175 4.85 20.78 1.40
N THR A 176 4.10 21.13 0.34
CA THR A 176 3.11 20.23 -0.30
C THR A 176 3.71 19.41 -1.44
N GLN A 177 4.92 19.74 -1.87
CA GLN A 177 5.60 19.03 -2.96
C GLN A 177 5.97 17.61 -2.51
N ARG A 178 5.66 16.64 -3.37
CA ARG A 178 6.03 15.23 -3.15
C ARG A 178 7.53 15.04 -3.33
N VAL A 179 8.11 14.19 -2.48
CA VAL A 179 9.49 13.75 -2.62
C VAL A 179 9.54 12.61 -3.64
N TRP A 180 10.48 12.68 -4.55
CA TRP A 180 10.77 11.61 -5.49
C TRP A 180 12.28 11.31 -5.49
N ILE A 181 12.60 10.07 -5.79
CA ILE A 181 13.98 9.58 -5.87
C ILE A 181 14.24 9.20 -7.33
N GLY A 182 15.29 9.72 -7.90
CA GLY A 182 15.69 9.44 -9.27
C GLY A 182 16.07 7.98 -9.51
N ALA A 183 16.41 7.65 -10.74
CA ALA A 183 16.88 6.33 -11.14
C ALA A 183 18.32 6.09 -10.67
N ARG A 184 18.70 4.82 -10.41
CA ARG A 184 20.07 4.40 -10.04
C ARG A 184 20.64 5.14 -8.84
N ALA A 185 19.77 5.64 -7.97
CA ALA A 185 20.19 6.26 -6.73
C ALA A 185 20.49 5.20 -5.66
N LEU A 186 21.34 5.55 -4.70
CA LEU A 186 21.62 4.75 -3.53
C LEU A 186 21.33 5.56 -2.26
N LEU A 187 20.41 5.08 -1.45
CA LEU A 187 20.20 5.59 -0.09
C LEU A 187 20.89 4.64 0.89
N GLY A 188 21.96 5.10 1.51
CA GLY A 188 22.71 4.33 2.50
C GLY A 188 21.84 3.97 3.72
N ALA A 189 22.24 2.95 4.46
CA ALA A 189 21.53 2.47 5.62
C ALA A 189 21.27 3.59 6.64
N ASN A 190 20.04 3.65 7.18
CA ASN A 190 19.57 4.66 8.14
C ASN A 190 19.58 6.11 7.63
N SER A 191 19.85 6.35 6.35
CA SER A 191 19.79 7.72 5.80
C SER A 191 18.38 8.28 5.84
N GLY A 192 18.26 9.60 5.98
CA GLY A 192 17.00 10.34 5.95
C GLY A 192 16.92 11.27 4.75
N VAL A 193 15.86 11.18 3.93
CA VAL A 193 15.67 12.03 2.76
C VAL A 193 14.35 12.77 2.87
N GLY A 194 14.41 14.11 2.89
CA GLY A 194 13.25 15.00 2.98
C GLY A 194 13.13 15.97 1.79
N ILE A 195 13.90 15.74 0.72
CA ILE A 195 13.86 16.49 -0.52
C ILE A 195 13.85 15.51 -1.71
N ALA A 196 13.38 15.97 -2.87
CA ALA A 196 13.55 15.20 -4.10
C ALA A 196 15.03 15.17 -4.51
N ILE A 197 15.51 14.02 -4.97
CA ILE A 197 16.88 13.81 -5.44
C ILE A 197 16.89 13.23 -6.86
N GLY A 198 17.88 13.61 -7.63
CA GLY A 198 18.03 13.21 -9.05
C GLY A 198 18.60 11.81 -9.23
N ASP A 199 18.74 11.46 -10.50
CA ASP A 199 19.37 10.19 -10.91
C ASP A 199 20.83 10.10 -10.41
N ASP A 200 21.30 8.88 -10.25
CA ASP A 200 22.67 8.56 -9.89
C ASP A 200 23.17 9.22 -8.58
N THR A 201 22.22 9.66 -7.73
CA THR A 201 22.53 10.29 -6.44
C THR A 201 22.88 9.22 -5.39
N VAL A 202 23.95 9.47 -4.64
CA VAL A 202 24.33 8.64 -3.48
C VAL A 202 24.11 9.46 -2.20
N VAL A 203 23.31 8.92 -1.30
CA VAL A 203 23.12 9.44 0.07
C VAL A 203 23.88 8.52 1.00
N GLU A 204 24.82 9.07 1.76
CA GLU A 204 25.63 8.31 2.71
C GLU A 204 24.78 7.69 3.81
N ALA A 205 25.31 6.62 4.41
CA ALA A 205 24.69 6.01 5.59
C ALA A 205 24.66 7.01 6.78
N GLY A 206 23.56 7.03 7.53
CA GLY A 206 23.35 7.96 8.66
C GLY A 206 23.36 7.28 10.02
#